data_6ad0f9bda6f43b296fb7d844bf5f77f6
#
_entry.id   6ad0f9bda6f43b296fb7d844bf5f77f6
#
_cell.length_a   1.000
_cell.length_b   1.000
_cell.length_c   1.000
_cell.angle_alpha   90.00
_cell.angle_beta   90.00
_cell.angle_gamma   90.00
#
_symmetry.space_group_name_H-M   'P 1'
#
loop_
_entity.id
_entity.type
_entity.pdbx_description
1 polymer ?
#
loop_
_entity_poly.entity_id
_entity_poly.type
_entity_poly.pdbx_seq_one_letter_code
_entity_poly.pdbx_strand_id
1 'polypeptide(L)'
;MAYNYETQAYLAYARAVDFAKAVDIMEHSSAHLMIPQIVNAAFSCELMLKATIIMEKKNPEALIGHRFDVLFSMLTPGTQKKVRADSLIFDWDGFMRVSSNAFVEWRYLHE
;
A
#
# COMPACT_ATOMS: atom_id res chain seq x y z
N MET A 1 9.94 -12.87 20.74
CA MET A 1 8.70 -12.27 21.28
C MET A 1 7.90 -11.65 20.13
N ALA A 2 6.66 -12.04 19.98
CA ALA A 2 5.79 -11.47 18.95
C ALA A 2 5.27 -10.11 19.42
N TYR A 3 5.26 -9.13 18.51
CA TYR A 3 4.63 -7.85 18.78
C TYR A 3 3.11 -8.01 18.76
N ASN A 4 2.39 -7.18 19.53
CA ASN A 4 0.94 -7.13 19.43
C ASN A 4 0.52 -6.49 18.08
N TYR A 5 -0.77 -6.58 17.76
CA TYR A 5 -1.24 -6.08 16.47
C TYR A 5 -1.07 -4.56 16.34
N GLU A 6 -1.20 -3.82 17.43
CA GLU A 6 -1.05 -2.36 17.39
C GLU A 6 0.39 -1.96 17.03
N THR A 7 1.37 -2.63 17.64
CA THR A 7 2.78 -2.40 17.32
C THR A 7 3.09 -2.78 15.87
N GLN A 8 2.58 -3.91 15.40
CA GLN A 8 2.78 -4.34 14.01
C GLN A 8 2.15 -3.34 13.03
N ALA A 9 0.94 -2.87 13.31
CA ALA A 9 0.28 -1.86 12.48
C ALA A 9 1.08 -0.55 12.46
N TYR A 10 1.57 -0.11 13.62
CA TYR A 10 2.38 1.11 13.70
C TYR A 10 3.66 0.99 12.87
N LEU A 11 4.36 -0.14 12.97
CA LEU A 11 5.59 -0.35 12.21
C LEU A 11 5.34 -0.35 10.70
N ALA A 12 4.27 -0.99 10.26
CA ALA A 12 3.88 -0.98 8.86
C ALA A 12 3.54 0.45 8.40
N TYR A 13 2.80 1.19 9.21
CA TYR A 13 2.47 2.59 8.92
C TYR A 13 3.72 3.46 8.84
N ALA A 14 4.64 3.33 9.79
CA ALA A 14 5.88 4.11 9.81
C ALA A 14 6.71 3.86 8.56
N ARG A 15 6.81 2.60 8.12
CA ARG A 15 7.50 2.25 6.88
C ARG A 15 6.80 2.81 5.66
N ALA A 16 5.46 2.79 5.65
CA ALA A 16 4.68 3.39 4.56
C ALA A 16 4.97 4.87 4.42
N VAL A 17 5.04 5.59 5.55
CA VAL A 17 5.37 7.02 5.57
C VAL A 17 6.79 7.27 5.05
N ASP A 18 7.76 6.43 5.44
CA ASP A 18 9.13 6.56 4.96
C ASP A 18 9.23 6.38 3.44
N PHE A 19 8.54 5.37 2.88
CA PHE A 19 8.50 5.20 1.43
C PHE A 19 7.80 6.36 0.73
N ALA A 20 6.73 6.91 1.31
CA ALA A 20 6.05 8.08 0.76
C ALA A 20 6.96 9.31 0.75
N LYS A 21 7.74 9.50 1.81
CA LYS A 21 8.75 10.60 1.86
C LYS A 21 9.81 10.42 0.79
N ALA A 22 10.26 9.19 0.56
CA ALA A 22 11.23 8.90 -0.49
C ALA A 22 10.66 9.26 -1.88
N VAL A 23 9.39 8.96 -2.13
CA VAL A 23 8.71 9.33 -3.38
C VAL A 23 8.70 10.86 -3.55
N ASP A 24 8.37 11.59 -2.50
CA ASP A 24 8.36 13.06 -2.53
C ASP A 24 9.74 13.64 -2.85
N ILE A 25 10.78 13.11 -2.22
CA ILE A 25 12.17 13.53 -2.50
C ILE A 25 12.53 13.23 -3.96
N MET A 26 12.17 12.05 -4.47
CA MET A 26 12.46 11.68 -5.85
C MET A 26 11.72 12.59 -6.85
N GLU A 27 10.49 12.95 -6.55
CA GLU A 27 9.68 13.84 -7.39
C GLU A 27 10.32 15.21 -7.53
N HIS A 28 10.96 15.73 -6.47
CA HIS A 28 11.62 17.03 -6.46
C HIS A 28 13.10 16.95 -6.87
N SER A 29 13.58 15.78 -7.25
CA SER A 29 14.96 15.60 -7.72
C SER A 29 15.12 16.08 -9.15
N SER A 30 16.31 16.59 -9.49
CA SER A 30 16.66 16.92 -10.86
C SER A 30 16.94 15.67 -11.72
N ALA A 31 17.13 14.53 -11.09
CA ALA A 31 17.32 13.26 -11.80
C ALA A 31 15.96 12.62 -12.13
N HIS A 32 15.91 11.88 -13.25
CA HIS A 32 14.70 11.16 -13.64
C HIS A 32 14.68 9.81 -12.95
N LEU A 33 14.02 9.74 -11.80
CA LEU A 33 13.94 8.54 -10.95
C LEU A 33 12.57 7.86 -11.04
N MET A 34 12.02 7.74 -12.25
CA MET A 34 10.66 7.23 -12.45
C MET A 34 10.45 5.81 -11.89
N ILE A 35 11.36 4.89 -12.18
CA ILE A 35 11.23 3.49 -11.73
C ILE A 35 11.33 3.37 -10.21
N PRO A 36 12.39 3.89 -9.55
CA PRO A 36 12.42 3.89 -8.07
C PRO A 36 11.23 4.60 -7.45
N GLN A 37 10.73 5.67 -8.06
CA GLN A 37 9.58 6.41 -7.57
C GLN A 37 8.31 5.53 -7.59
N ILE A 38 8.05 4.82 -8.68
CA ILE A 38 6.90 3.91 -8.79
C ILE A 38 7.01 2.77 -7.78
N VAL A 39 8.19 2.16 -7.65
CA VAL A 39 8.41 1.04 -6.72
C VAL A 39 8.19 1.50 -5.28
N ASN A 40 8.73 2.65 -4.89
CA ASN A 40 8.55 3.16 -3.53
C ASN A 40 7.11 3.57 -3.25
N ALA A 41 6.40 4.13 -4.24
CA ALA A 41 4.97 4.43 -4.11
C ALA A 41 4.16 3.15 -3.89
N ALA A 42 4.48 2.09 -4.62
CA ALA A 42 3.82 0.79 -4.46
C ALA A 42 4.05 0.21 -3.07
N PHE A 43 5.28 0.24 -2.57
CA PHE A 43 5.58 -0.22 -1.20
C PHE A 43 4.84 0.60 -0.15
N SER A 44 4.77 1.92 -0.32
CA SER A 44 4.03 2.78 0.60
C SER A 44 2.55 2.39 0.65
N CYS A 45 1.92 2.23 -0.50
CA CYS A 45 0.51 1.85 -0.59
C CYS A 45 0.26 0.46 0.02
N GLU A 46 1.10 -0.51 -0.29
CA GLU A 46 0.98 -1.87 0.24
C GLU A 46 1.05 -1.86 1.78
N LEU A 47 2.05 -1.17 2.34
CA LEU A 47 2.24 -1.12 3.78
C LEU A 47 1.12 -0.35 4.49
N MET A 48 0.57 0.69 3.86
CA MET A 48 -0.56 1.42 4.40
C MET A 48 -1.81 0.54 4.46
N LEU A 49 -2.08 -0.23 3.40
CA LEU A 49 -3.18 -1.19 3.39
C LEU A 49 -3.00 -2.25 4.48
N LYS A 50 -1.79 -2.79 4.59
CA LYS A 50 -1.48 -3.80 5.62
C LYS A 50 -1.66 -3.25 7.03
N ALA A 51 -1.19 -2.04 7.31
CA ALA A 51 -1.36 -1.40 8.60
C ALA A 51 -2.85 -1.28 8.96
N THR A 52 -3.66 -0.84 8.00
CA THR A 52 -5.10 -0.68 8.20
C THR A 52 -5.79 -2.02 8.44
N ILE A 53 -5.43 -3.05 7.67
CA ILE A 53 -5.99 -4.40 7.84
C ILE A 53 -5.67 -4.95 9.22
N ILE A 54 -4.42 -4.82 9.66
CA ILE A 54 -4.00 -5.30 10.98
C ILE A 54 -4.84 -4.63 12.07
N MET A 55 -5.05 -3.32 11.97
CA MET A 55 -5.85 -2.58 12.95
C MET A 55 -7.31 -3.00 12.93
N GLU A 56 -7.90 -3.19 11.76
CA GLU A 56 -9.31 -3.56 11.65
C GLU A 56 -9.56 -4.98 12.14
N LYS A 57 -8.68 -5.91 11.81
CA LYS A 57 -8.83 -7.32 12.21
C LYS A 57 -8.24 -7.62 13.58
N LYS A 58 -7.48 -6.69 14.15
CA LYS A 58 -6.79 -6.84 15.45
C LYS A 58 -5.91 -8.09 15.48
N ASN A 59 -5.27 -8.40 14.35
CA ASN A 59 -4.47 -9.60 14.17
C ASN A 59 -3.29 -9.30 13.25
N PRO A 60 -2.02 -9.40 13.74
CA PRO A 60 -0.85 -9.11 12.91
C PRO A 60 -0.61 -10.14 11.81
N GLU A 61 -1.25 -11.31 11.89
CA GLU A 61 -1.07 -12.41 10.93
C GLU A 61 -2.21 -12.48 9.91
N ALA A 62 -3.09 -11.48 9.87
CA ALA A 62 -4.26 -11.49 9.00
C ALA A 62 -3.95 -11.19 7.52
N LEU A 63 -2.68 -11.02 7.16
CA LEU A 63 -2.26 -10.57 5.84
C LEU A 63 -2.03 -11.72 4.88
N ILE A 64 -2.52 -11.57 3.64
CA ILE A 64 -2.33 -12.55 2.57
C ILE A 64 -1.85 -11.81 1.33
N GLY A 65 -0.62 -12.12 0.88
CA GLY A 65 -0.07 -11.65 -0.38
C GLY A 65 0.24 -10.16 -0.43
N HIS A 66 0.42 -9.67 -1.65
CA HIS A 66 0.87 -8.30 -1.92
C HIS A 66 0.01 -7.56 -2.95
N ARG A 67 -1.02 -8.20 -3.49
CA ARG A 67 -1.87 -7.57 -4.50
C ARG A 67 -2.80 -6.55 -3.85
N PHE A 68 -2.86 -5.37 -4.43
CA PHE A 68 -3.69 -4.28 -3.90
C PHE A 68 -5.17 -4.63 -3.88
N ASP A 69 -5.68 -5.29 -4.92
CA ASP A 69 -7.08 -5.68 -5.00
C ASP A 69 -7.45 -6.66 -3.88
N VAL A 70 -6.57 -7.63 -3.60
CA VAL A 70 -6.76 -8.60 -2.53
C VAL A 70 -6.71 -7.91 -1.17
N LEU A 71 -5.66 -7.11 -0.93
CA LEU A 71 -5.50 -6.37 0.33
C LEU A 71 -6.68 -5.43 0.57
N PHE A 72 -7.09 -4.68 -0.47
CA PHE A 72 -8.22 -3.76 -0.36
C PHE A 72 -9.49 -4.49 0.01
N SER A 73 -9.72 -5.68 -0.56
CA SER A 73 -10.91 -6.49 -0.27
C SER A 73 -10.97 -6.97 1.18
N MET A 74 -9.84 -7.00 1.88
CA MET A 74 -9.76 -7.39 3.29
C MET A 74 -10.17 -6.27 4.25
N LEU A 75 -10.27 -5.03 3.78
CA LEU A 75 -10.75 -3.90 4.58
C LEU A 75 -12.26 -4.03 4.84
N THR A 76 -12.73 -3.40 5.91
CA THR A 76 -14.17 -3.35 6.18
C THR A 76 -14.89 -2.58 5.05
N PRO A 77 -16.18 -2.89 4.77
CA PRO A 77 -16.92 -2.19 3.72
C PRO A 77 -16.96 -0.67 3.90
N GLY A 78 -17.06 -0.21 5.14
CA GLY A 78 -17.04 1.23 5.44
C GLY A 78 -15.73 1.88 5.06
N THR A 79 -14.60 1.25 5.39
CA THR A 79 -13.27 1.75 5.03
C THR A 79 -13.07 1.72 3.52
N GLN A 80 -13.50 0.65 2.85
CA GLN A 80 -13.43 0.57 1.39
C GLN A 80 -14.19 1.72 0.73
N LYS A 81 -15.40 2.01 1.22
CA LYS A 81 -16.23 3.09 0.69
C LYS A 81 -15.54 4.45 0.85
N LYS A 82 -14.95 4.70 2.02
CA LYS A 82 -14.24 5.94 2.31
C LYS A 82 -13.02 6.11 1.40
N VAL A 83 -12.23 5.07 1.25
CA VAL A 83 -11.03 5.11 0.38
C VAL A 83 -11.42 5.40 -1.06
N ARG A 84 -12.46 4.74 -1.57
CA ARG A 84 -12.96 5.00 -2.93
C ARG A 84 -13.39 6.45 -3.10
N ALA A 85 -14.13 6.98 -2.15
CA ALA A 85 -14.64 8.37 -2.22
C ALA A 85 -13.49 9.38 -2.15
N ASP A 86 -12.53 9.18 -1.24
CA ASP A 86 -11.44 10.11 -1.03
C ASP A 86 -10.40 10.06 -2.15
N SER A 87 -10.32 8.95 -2.90
CA SER A 87 -9.33 8.78 -3.96
C SER A 87 -9.61 9.63 -5.20
N LEU A 88 -10.87 10.02 -5.42
CA LEU A 88 -11.31 10.75 -6.62
C LEU A 88 -11.06 9.98 -7.93
N ILE A 89 -10.88 8.67 -7.86
CA ILE A 89 -10.67 7.82 -9.03
C ILE A 89 -12.02 7.40 -9.59
N PHE A 90 -12.28 7.74 -10.85
CA PHE A 90 -13.58 7.53 -11.50
C PHE A 90 -13.88 6.04 -11.69
N ASP A 91 -12.93 5.28 -12.24
CA ASP A 91 -13.06 3.82 -12.43
C ASP A 91 -12.17 3.09 -11.43
N TRP A 92 -12.65 2.96 -10.20
CA TRP A 92 -11.90 2.33 -9.12
C TRP A 92 -11.55 0.88 -9.43
N ASP A 93 -12.51 0.10 -9.88
CA ASP A 93 -12.28 -1.33 -10.11
C ASP A 93 -11.28 -1.57 -11.23
N GLY A 94 -11.36 -0.80 -12.31
CA GLY A 94 -10.38 -0.82 -13.38
C GLY A 94 -8.99 -0.40 -12.92
N PHE A 95 -8.92 0.67 -12.13
CA PHE A 95 -7.66 1.14 -11.54
C PHE A 95 -7.03 0.05 -10.66
N MET A 96 -7.80 -0.58 -9.78
CA MET A 96 -7.29 -1.61 -8.87
C MET A 96 -6.79 -2.83 -9.62
N ARG A 97 -7.51 -3.24 -10.66
CA ARG A 97 -7.11 -4.40 -11.48
C ARG A 97 -5.78 -4.15 -12.18
N VAL A 98 -5.64 -3.01 -12.83
CA VAL A 98 -4.42 -2.67 -13.58
C VAL A 98 -3.26 -2.42 -12.63
N SER A 99 -3.46 -1.64 -11.58
CA SER A 99 -2.41 -1.30 -10.62
C SER A 99 -1.90 -2.51 -9.86
N SER A 100 -2.80 -3.40 -9.44
CA SER A 100 -2.43 -4.61 -8.70
C SER A 100 -1.50 -5.50 -9.52
N ASN A 101 -1.82 -5.70 -10.80
CA ASN A 101 -0.97 -6.48 -11.69
C ASN A 101 0.36 -5.78 -11.97
N ALA A 102 0.32 -4.50 -12.27
CA ALA A 102 1.52 -3.74 -12.59
C ALA A 102 2.51 -3.72 -11.43
N PHE A 103 2.03 -3.46 -10.21
CA PHE A 103 2.92 -3.37 -9.04
C PHE A 103 3.51 -4.73 -8.67
N VAL A 104 2.76 -5.83 -8.81
CA VAL A 104 3.29 -7.17 -8.57
C VAL A 104 4.37 -7.49 -9.60
N GLU A 105 4.11 -7.22 -10.88
CA GLU A 105 5.10 -7.44 -11.95
C GLU A 105 6.36 -6.62 -11.73
N TRP A 106 6.23 -5.33 -11.41
CA TRP A 106 7.37 -4.47 -11.15
C TRP A 106 8.20 -4.95 -9.98
N ARG A 107 7.54 -5.40 -8.91
CA ARG A 107 8.22 -5.92 -7.73
C ARG A 107 9.12 -7.11 -8.09
N TYR A 108 8.61 -8.07 -8.87
CA TYR A 108 9.37 -9.26 -9.23
C TYR A 108 10.39 -9.03 -10.34
N LEU A 109 10.17 -8.07 -11.21
CA LEU A 109 11.10 -7.77 -12.29
C LEU A 109 12.34 -7.01 -11.83
N HIS A 110 12.23 -6.28 -10.72
CA HIS A 110 13.27 -5.34 -10.27
C HIS A 110 13.82 -5.63 -8.88
N GLU A 111 13.46 -6.74 -8.30
CA GLU A 111 14.05 -7.18 -7.03
C GLU A 111 15.39 -7.90 -7.22
#